data_913a6b7d75c69c3d03118465add30533
#
_entry.id   913a6b7d75c69c3d03118465add30533
#
_cell.length_a   1.000
_cell.length_b   1.000
_cell.length_c   1.000
_cell.angle_alpha   90.00
_cell.angle_beta   90.00
_cell.angle_gamma   90.00
#
_symmetry.space_group_name_H-M   'P 1'
#
loop_
_entity.id
_entity.type
_entity.pdbx_description
1 polymer ?
#
loop_
_entity_poly.entity_id
_entity_poly.type
_entity_poly.pdbx_seq_one_letter_code
_entity_poly.pdbx_strand_id
1 'polypeptide(L)'
;MASLLRQIVVLAALAGGAGWAIQTQFPQEAAGDGEARKRPPVSVAVAEARAGEVERVVSAIGTGRALRSVELRFTDTGRVSEILFDDGDAVEAGAVLARLDDAAERAALAEASAALEEAQAAFERAEALREQGRVTTAAFDVAAGLLKRARARKAAAEADLDARYLRAPFDGVVGFAAIDPGAVVSSGANIATLDDISELEVQFAVPERHFGEVAVGRAVRATTSIFPDESFLGEVRSIDRRVDELSRAFRVRARFPNNGLRLPAGAFMQVELVLDARQGVIAPEESLVVEAGAVHVFVLNADDRIERREVVVGGRRAGEAEIISGLEAGERVVTRGVQKVRDGVPARALQTEGALRPEARADDPAPSERAGLPVRPGAAPPAAGAAPTRSAG
;
A
#
# COMPACT_ATOMS: atom_id res chain seq x y z
N MET A 1 -19.01 103.07 -45.48
CA MET A 1 -19.63 102.20 -44.40
C MET A 1 -20.77 101.35 -44.90
N ALA A 2 -21.41 101.61 -46.04
CA ALA A 2 -22.53 100.81 -46.54
C ALA A 2 -22.15 99.42 -47.17
N SER A 3 -20.88 99.20 -47.61
CA SER A 3 -20.43 97.98 -48.25
C SER A 3 -20.10 96.82 -47.27
N LEU A 4 -19.63 97.22 -46.07
CA LEU A 4 -19.26 96.23 -45.00
C LEU A 4 -20.52 95.56 -44.36
N LEU A 5 -21.62 96.33 -44.25
CA LEU A 5 -22.87 95.85 -43.70
C LEU A 5 -23.55 94.79 -44.62
N ARG A 6 -23.40 94.98 -45.96
CA ARG A 6 -23.93 94.08 -46.92
C ARG A 6 -23.20 92.75 -46.97
N GLN A 7 -21.89 92.76 -46.73
CA GLN A 7 -21.11 91.46 -46.67
C GLN A 7 -21.40 90.66 -45.43
N ILE A 8 -21.65 91.32 -44.27
CA ILE A 8 -22.00 90.59 -43.03
C ILE A 8 -23.38 89.96 -43.12
N VAL A 9 -24.36 90.60 -43.77
CA VAL A 9 -25.71 90.02 -43.95
C VAL A 9 -25.70 88.83 -44.91
N VAL A 10 -24.89 88.83 -45.98
CA VAL A 10 -24.74 87.75 -46.89
C VAL A 10 -24.03 86.53 -46.25
N LEU A 11 -22.99 86.76 -45.42
CA LEU A 11 -22.30 85.73 -44.68
C LEU A 11 -23.19 85.10 -43.61
N ALA A 12 -24.00 85.87 -42.91
CA ALA A 12 -24.96 85.39 -41.92
C ALA A 12 -26.08 84.53 -42.55
N ALA A 13 -26.56 84.90 -43.78
CA ALA A 13 -27.55 84.14 -44.50
C ALA A 13 -27.01 82.78 -45.04
N LEU A 14 -25.76 82.76 -45.52
CA LEU A 14 -25.10 81.56 -45.97
C LEU A 14 -24.76 80.59 -44.80
N ALA A 15 -24.35 81.13 -43.63
CA ALA A 15 -24.10 80.35 -42.42
C ALA A 15 -25.40 79.75 -41.85
N GLY A 16 -26.49 80.52 -41.86
CA GLY A 16 -27.82 80.05 -41.44
C GLY A 16 -28.42 78.91 -42.36
N GLY A 17 -28.24 79.10 -43.69
CA GLY A 17 -28.69 78.12 -44.69
C GLY A 17 -27.92 76.78 -44.65
N ALA A 18 -26.60 76.85 -44.41
CA ALA A 18 -25.78 75.68 -44.27
C ALA A 18 -26.09 74.88 -42.97
N GLY A 19 -26.35 75.59 -41.85
CA GLY A 19 -26.79 74.95 -40.60
C GLY A 19 -28.14 74.25 -40.72
N TRP A 20 -29.10 74.83 -41.48
CA TRP A 20 -30.39 74.23 -41.66
C TRP A 20 -30.34 73.04 -42.60
N ALA A 21 -29.52 73.04 -43.66
CA ALA A 21 -29.33 71.95 -44.60
C ALA A 21 -28.61 70.73 -43.95
N ILE A 22 -27.69 70.94 -42.99
CA ILE A 22 -27.01 69.89 -42.26
C ILE A 22 -27.99 69.21 -41.28
N GLN A 23 -28.93 69.94 -40.69
CA GLN A 23 -29.87 69.40 -39.72
C GLN A 23 -31.00 68.57 -40.35
N THR A 24 -31.25 68.71 -41.67
CA THR A 24 -32.26 67.92 -42.38
C THR A 24 -31.73 66.66 -43.09
N GLN A 25 -30.39 66.49 -43.14
CA GLN A 25 -29.78 65.30 -43.79
C GLN A 25 -29.38 64.16 -42.82
N PHE A 26 -29.49 64.38 -41.52
CA PHE A 26 -29.37 63.25 -40.57
C PHE A 26 -30.80 62.87 -40.15
N PRO A 27 -31.33 61.70 -40.61
CA PRO A 27 -32.51 61.18 -39.99
C PRO A 27 -32.18 60.86 -38.53
N GLN A 28 -32.89 61.54 -37.61
CA GLN A 28 -32.89 61.23 -36.20
C GLN A 28 -33.45 59.77 -36.14
N GLU A 29 -32.56 58.80 -36.06
CA GLU A 29 -32.97 57.45 -35.73
C GLU A 29 -33.74 57.56 -34.42
N ALA A 30 -35.01 57.28 -34.49
CA ALA A 30 -35.88 57.10 -33.35
C ALA A 30 -35.16 56.14 -32.40
N ALA A 31 -35.04 56.57 -31.16
CA ALA A 31 -34.67 55.72 -30.08
C ALA A 31 -35.71 54.60 -30.03
N GLY A 32 -35.50 53.60 -30.90
CA GLY A 32 -36.17 52.33 -30.79
C GLY A 32 -35.74 51.74 -29.44
N ASP A 33 -36.71 51.39 -28.64
CA ASP A 33 -36.54 50.54 -27.46
C ASP A 33 -35.60 49.42 -27.86
N GLY A 34 -34.33 49.56 -27.38
CA GLY A 34 -33.32 48.52 -27.59
C GLY A 34 -33.75 47.31 -26.79
N GLU A 35 -34.53 46.42 -27.38
CA GLU A 35 -34.50 45.01 -27.00
C GLU A 35 -33.02 44.64 -26.94
N ALA A 36 -32.51 44.52 -25.72
CA ALA A 36 -31.16 44.07 -25.47
C ALA A 36 -30.97 42.79 -26.29
N ARG A 37 -30.25 42.87 -27.42
CA ARG A 37 -29.88 41.71 -28.23
C ARG A 37 -29.40 40.65 -27.26
N LYS A 38 -30.24 39.66 -26.99
CA LYS A 38 -29.87 38.48 -26.15
C LYS A 38 -28.65 37.88 -26.81
N ARG A 39 -27.49 38.12 -26.23
CA ARG A 39 -26.27 37.47 -26.69
C ARG A 39 -26.53 35.98 -26.73
N PRO A 40 -26.17 35.29 -27.82
CA PRO A 40 -26.38 33.86 -27.89
C PRO A 40 -25.70 33.18 -26.70
N PRO A 41 -26.35 32.18 -26.10
CA PRO A 41 -25.78 31.51 -24.94
C PRO A 41 -24.44 30.90 -25.30
N VAL A 42 -23.47 31.06 -24.42
CA VAL A 42 -22.12 30.47 -24.59
C VAL A 42 -22.22 28.99 -24.28
N SER A 43 -21.76 28.15 -25.19
CA SER A 43 -21.68 26.70 -24.93
C SER A 43 -20.50 26.37 -24.01
N VAL A 44 -20.77 25.72 -22.89
CA VAL A 44 -19.80 25.35 -21.86
C VAL A 44 -19.95 23.87 -21.48
N ALA A 45 -18.84 23.19 -21.17
CA ALA A 45 -18.91 21.91 -20.51
C ALA A 45 -19.05 22.15 -19.00
N VAL A 46 -19.93 21.38 -18.37
CA VAL A 46 -20.17 21.46 -16.94
C VAL A 46 -19.98 20.10 -16.29
N ALA A 47 -19.53 20.10 -15.05
CA ALA A 47 -19.52 18.92 -14.17
C ALA A 47 -20.30 19.29 -12.89
N GLU A 48 -20.82 18.28 -12.24
CA GLU A 48 -21.52 18.45 -10.97
C GLU A 48 -20.53 18.35 -9.81
N ALA A 49 -20.55 19.33 -8.92
CA ALA A 49 -19.83 19.24 -7.65
C ALA A 49 -20.51 18.19 -6.78
N ARG A 50 -19.75 17.26 -6.25
CA ARG A 50 -20.30 16.13 -5.50
C ARG A 50 -19.86 16.14 -4.03
N ALA A 51 -20.72 15.62 -3.16
CA ALA A 51 -20.26 15.25 -1.83
C ALA A 51 -19.39 14.00 -1.91
N GLY A 52 -18.29 14.00 -1.23
CA GLY A 52 -17.38 12.86 -1.21
C GLY A 52 -16.46 12.88 -0.02
N GLU A 53 -15.82 11.76 0.23
CA GLU A 53 -14.82 11.66 1.29
C GLU A 53 -13.53 12.34 0.85
N VAL A 54 -13.11 13.29 1.65
CA VAL A 54 -11.84 14.01 1.47
C VAL A 54 -10.87 13.53 2.53
N GLU A 55 -9.80 12.93 2.07
CA GLU A 55 -8.75 12.43 2.94
C GLU A 55 -7.54 13.37 2.93
N ARG A 56 -7.05 13.68 4.11
CA ARG A 56 -5.75 14.33 4.26
C ARG A 56 -4.70 13.27 4.53
N VAL A 57 -3.80 13.08 3.57
CA VAL A 57 -2.77 12.05 3.64
C VAL A 57 -1.37 12.65 3.73
N VAL A 58 -0.47 11.93 4.38
CA VAL A 58 0.97 12.17 4.33
C VAL A 58 1.61 11.04 3.55
N SER A 59 2.26 11.39 2.44
CA SER A 59 3.02 10.43 1.64
C SER A 59 4.43 10.29 2.21
N ALA A 60 4.88 9.07 2.33
CA ALA A 60 6.21 8.71 2.80
C ALA A 60 6.72 7.48 2.04
N ILE A 61 8.00 7.21 2.20
CA ILE A 61 8.64 6.02 1.65
C ILE A 61 9.03 5.13 2.81
N GLY A 62 8.76 3.84 2.69
CA GLY A 62 9.11 2.85 3.68
C GLY A 62 9.71 1.58 3.08
N THR A 63 10.31 0.79 3.95
CA THR A 63 10.82 -0.53 3.61
C THR A 63 10.05 -1.56 4.42
N GLY A 64 9.48 -2.55 3.72
CA GLY A 64 8.81 -3.69 4.33
C GLY A 64 9.82 -4.61 4.99
N ARG A 65 9.57 -5.01 6.23
CA ARG A 65 10.38 -5.98 6.97
C ARG A 65 9.51 -7.15 7.36
N ALA A 66 10.10 -8.33 7.43
CA ALA A 66 9.44 -9.47 8.03
C ALA A 66 9.02 -9.14 9.48
N LEU A 67 7.93 -9.72 9.93
CA LEU A 67 7.45 -9.58 11.32
C LEU A 67 8.51 -10.12 12.31
N ARG A 68 9.12 -11.23 11.94
CA ARG A 68 10.26 -11.86 12.63
C ARG A 68 11.27 -12.32 11.58
N SER A 69 12.54 -12.15 11.88
CA SER A 69 13.64 -12.58 11.02
C SER A 69 14.75 -13.13 11.90
N VAL A 70 15.25 -14.31 11.59
CA VAL A 70 16.34 -14.96 12.33
C VAL A 70 17.29 -15.66 11.36
N GLU A 71 18.56 -15.60 11.68
CA GLU A 71 19.56 -16.46 11.03
C GLU A 71 19.59 -17.81 11.75
N LEU A 72 19.33 -18.87 11.01
CA LEU A 72 19.36 -20.25 11.50
C LEU A 72 20.81 -20.71 11.62
N ARG A 73 21.21 -21.12 12.83
CA ARG A 73 22.58 -21.50 13.14
C ARG A 73 22.60 -22.72 14.05
N PHE A 74 23.53 -23.65 13.83
CA PHE A 74 23.80 -24.68 14.80
C PHE A 74 24.55 -24.10 16.01
N THR A 75 24.21 -24.59 17.21
CA THR A 75 24.93 -24.26 18.44
C THR A 75 26.25 -25.01 18.56
N ASP A 76 26.35 -26.18 17.91
CA ASP A 76 27.48 -27.07 17.97
C ASP A 76 28.21 -27.20 16.63
N THR A 77 29.46 -27.63 16.71
CA THR A 77 30.26 -28.01 15.55
C THR A 77 29.94 -29.43 15.12
N GLY A 78 29.83 -29.70 13.85
CA GLY A 78 29.57 -31.04 13.34
C GLY A 78 29.54 -31.11 11.81
N ARG A 79 29.44 -32.33 11.30
CA ARG A 79 29.18 -32.56 9.86
C ARG A 79 27.69 -32.52 9.63
N VAL A 80 27.23 -31.75 8.61
CA VAL A 80 25.85 -31.75 8.16
C VAL A 80 25.55 -33.11 7.52
N SER A 81 24.60 -33.84 8.09
CA SER A 81 24.13 -35.12 7.57
C SER A 81 23.13 -34.91 6.44
N GLU A 82 22.16 -34.03 6.64
CA GLU A 82 21.12 -33.73 5.68
C GLU A 82 20.54 -32.32 5.88
N ILE A 83 19.97 -31.76 4.81
CA ILE A 83 19.15 -30.56 4.79
C ILE A 83 17.75 -31.03 4.34
N LEU A 84 16.70 -30.62 5.07
CA LEU A 84 15.34 -31.13 4.97
C LEU A 84 14.36 -30.04 4.51
N PHE A 85 14.84 -29.02 3.81
CA PHE A 85 14.04 -27.97 3.19
C PHE A 85 14.61 -27.63 1.81
N ASP A 86 13.78 -27.12 0.94
CA ASP A 86 14.18 -26.49 -0.31
C ASP A 86 14.19 -24.96 -0.14
N ASP A 87 14.98 -24.27 -0.98
CA ASP A 87 15.09 -22.82 -0.98
C ASP A 87 13.73 -22.14 -1.22
N GLY A 88 13.31 -21.30 -0.29
CA GLY A 88 12.02 -20.61 -0.34
C GLY A 88 10.83 -21.39 0.23
N ASP A 89 11.05 -22.55 0.85
CA ASP A 89 9.99 -23.33 1.47
C ASP A 89 9.34 -22.61 2.65
N ALA A 90 8.01 -22.77 2.75
CA ALA A 90 7.27 -22.40 3.95
C ALA A 90 7.34 -23.55 4.98
N VAL A 91 7.76 -23.23 6.20
CA VAL A 91 7.97 -24.21 7.27
C VAL A 91 7.19 -23.85 8.52
N GLU A 92 6.78 -24.85 9.28
CA GLU A 92 6.10 -24.66 10.57
C GLU A 92 7.09 -24.64 11.74
N ALA A 93 6.71 -23.98 12.83
CA ALA A 93 7.47 -23.97 14.07
C ALA A 93 7.77 -25.39 14.57
N GLY A 94 9.03 -25.64 14.94
CA GLY A 94 9.49 -26.96 15.38
C GLY A 94 9.88 -27.92 14.27
N ALA A 95 9.62 -27.62 13.00
CA ALA A 95 10.07 -28.44 11.86
C ALA A 95 11.58 -28.58 11.87
N VAL A 96 12.08 -29.79 11.62
CA VAL A 96 13.53 -30.05 11.50
C VAL A 96 13.97 -29.61 10.12
N LEU A 97 14.88 -28.63 10.08
CA LEU A 97 15.38 -28.04 8.82
C LEU A 97 16.71 -28.66 8.38
N ALA A 98 17.56 -29.01 9.34
CA ALA A 98 18.83 -29.64 9.03
C ALA A 98 19.27 -30.52 10.21
N ARG A 99 20.14 -31.47 9.96
CA ARG A 99 20.67 -32.38 10.95
C ARG A 99 22.19 -32.51 10.81
N LEU A 100 22.89 -32.48 11.96
CA LEU A 100 24.29 -32.93 12.04
C LEU A 100 24.35 -34.44 12.16
N ASP A 101 25.53 -35.00 11.96
CA ASP A 101 25.81 -36.41 12.30
C ASP A 101 25.60 -36.60 13.80
N ASP A 102 24.67 -37.48 14.17
CA ASP A 102 24.17 -37.67 15.54
C ASP A 102 24.35 -39.11 16.05
N ALA A 103 25.19 -39.89 15.37
CA ALA A 103 25.38 -41.29 15.70
C ALA A 103 25.93 -41.49 17.11
N ALA A 104 26.85 -40.65 17.54
CA ALA A 104 27.46 -40.70 18.89
C ALA A 104 26.46 -40.29 19.98
N GLU A 105 25.66 -39.24 19.77
CA GLU A 105 24.64 -38.76 20.68
C GLU A 105 23.51 -39.74 20.87
N ARG A 106 23.07 -40.42 19.78
CA ARG A 106 22.09 -41.52 19.87
C ARG A 106 22.60 -42.68 20.68
N ALA A 107 23.88 -43.07 20.53
CA ALA A 107 24.49 -44.08 21.33
C ALA A 107 24.57 -43.69 22.82
N ALA A 108 24.95 -42.46 23.09
CA ALA A 108 25.01 -41.93 24.47
C ALA A 108 23.62 -41.86 25.13
N LEU A 109 22.59 -41.49 24.38
CA LEU A 109 21.21 -41.50 24.87
C LEU A 109 20.72 -42.94 25.16
N ALA A 110 21.06 -43.91 24.32
CA ALA A 110 20.71 -45.31 24.51
C ALA A 110 21.39 -45.85 25.80
N GLU A 111 22.68 -45.55 26.03
CA GLU A 111 23.40 -45.90 27.25
C GLU A 111 22.75 -45.26 28.50
N ALA A 112 22.47 -43.94 28.45
CA ALA A 112 21.85 -43.25 29.58
C ALA A 112 20.44 -43.73 29.89
N SER A 113 19.69 -44.17 28.85
CA SER A 113 18.36 -44.76 28.97
C SER A 113 18.42 -46.13 29.69
N ALA A 114 19.36 -46.98 29.28
CA ALA A 114 19.55 -48.31 29.94
C ALA A 114 19.95 -48.12 31.41
N ALA A 115 20.85 -47.16 31.71
CA ALA A 115 21.23 -46.87 33.08
C ALA A 115 20.06 -46.33 33.93
N LEU A 116 19.16 -45.55 33.32
CA LEU A 116 17.91 -45.11 33.96
C LEU A 116 16.98 -46.25 34.29
N GLU A 117 16.79 -47.18 33.38
CA GLU A 117 15.94 -48.40 33.58
C GLU A 117 16.48 -49.25 34.74
N GLU A 118 17.80 -49.46 34.77
CA GLU A 118 18.46 -50.18 35.89
C GLU A 118 18.24 -49.47 37.24
N ALA A 119 18.49 -48.18 37.30
CA ALA A 119 18.34 -47.39 38.52
C ALA A 119 16.87 -47.32 38.97
N GLN A 120 15.92 -47.25 38.04
CA GLN A 120 14.50 -47.28 38.30
C GLN A 120 14.07 -48.59 38.93
N ALA A 121 14.47 -49.73 38.33
CA ALA A 121 14.18 -51.05 38.89
C ALA A 121 14.81 -51.30 40.26
N ALA A 122 16.05 -50.74 40.50
CA ALA A 122 16.70 -50.79 41.81
C ALA A 122 15.93 -50.01 42.86
N PHE A 123 15.46 -48.80 42.51
CA PHE A 123 14.67 -47.94 43.39
C PHE A 123 13.32 -48.60 43.75
N GLU A 124 12.60 -49.14 42.79
CA GLU A 124 11.32 -49.83 43.00
C GLU A 124 11.46 -51.06 43.93
N ARG A 125 12.55 -51.85 43.76
CA ARG A 125 12.85 -52.94 44.70
C ARG A 125 13.14 -52.40 46.11
N ALA A 126 13.92 -51.34 46.24
CA ALA A 126 14.25 -50.72 47.56
C ALA A 126 13.00 -50.13 48.24
N GLU A 127 12.10 -49.57 47.47
CA GLU A 127 10.82 -49.00 47.92
C GLU A 127 9.90 -50.11 48.47
N ALA A 128 9.71 -51.20 47.70
CA ALA A 128 8.90 -52.37 48.12
C ALA A 128 9.48 -53.05 49.38
N LEU A 129 10.82 -53.13 49.51
CA LEU A 129 11.46 -53.69 50.72
C LEU A 129 11.37 -52.75 51.92
N ARG A 130 11.37 -51.44 51.69
CA ARG A 130 11.18 -50.41 52.74
C ARG A 130 9.78 -50.49 53.34
N GLU A 131 8.77 -50.63 52.51
CA GLU A 131 7.36 -50.83 52.94
C GLU A 131 7.24 -52.07 53.87
N GLN A 132 8.04 -53.09 53.60
CA GLN A 132 8.08 -54.30 54.41
C GLN A 132 9.02 -54.21 55.65
N GLY A 133 9.64 -53.06 55.87
CA GLY A 133 10.61 -52.85 56.95
C GLY A 133 11.95 -53.59 56.78
N ARG A 134 12.29 -54.05 55.54
CA ARG A 134 13.43 -54.95 55.22
C ARG A 134 14.67 -54.21 54.67
N VAL A 135 14.63 -52.89 54.52
CA VAL A 135 15.73 -52.07 54.02
C VAL A 135 15.96 -50.89 54.94
N THR A 136 17.25 -50.46 55.12
CA THR A 136 17.60 -49.30 55.91
C THR A 136 17.27 -48.02 55.14
N THR A 137 16.97 -46.94 55.86
CA THR A 137 16.74 -45.61 55.25
C THR A 137 17.92 -45.16 54.35
N ALA A 138 19.17 -45.43 54.84
CA ALA A 138 20.36 -45.10 54.07
C ALA A 138 20.45 -45.84 52.70
N ALA A 139 20.06 -47.13 52.67
CA ALA A 139 20.05 -47.91 51.41
C ALA A 139 18.96 -47.46 50.44
N PHE A 140 17.79 -47.07 50.96
CA PHE A 140 16.74 -46.44 50.16
C PHE A 140 17.18 -45.08 49.60
N ASP A 141 17.82 -44.23 50.44
CA ASP A 141 18.30 -42.91 50.02
C ASP A 141 19.40 -43.02 48.93
N VAL A 142 20.24 -44.07 49.01
CA VAL A 142 21.23 -44.38 47.98
C VAL A 142 20.54 -44.77 46.66
N ALA A 143 19.51 -45.63 46.67
CA ALA A 143 18.78 -45.98 45.47
C ALA A 143 18.05 -44.78 44.87
N ALA A 144 17.42 -43.92 45.68
CA ALA A 144 16.77 -42.68 45.25
C ALA A 144 17.80 -41.72 44.64
N GLY A 145 18.99 -41.59 45.22
CA GLY A 145 20.08 -40.79 44.70
C GLY A 145 20.62 -41.28 43.34
N LEU A 146 20.71 -42.62 43.18
CA LEU A 146 21.10 -43.20 41.88
C LEU A 146 20.09 -42.93 40.79
N LEU A 147 18.79 -43.12 41.07
CA LEU A 147 17.71 -42.83 40.15
C LEU A 147 17.71 -41.37 39.71
N LYS A 148 17.87 -40.43 40.69
CA LYS A 148 17.96 -39.01 40.39
C LYS A 148 19.12 -38.69 39.45
N ARG A 149 20.29 -39.29 39.69
CA ARG A 149 21.46 -39.10 38.80
C ARG A 149 21.27 -39.67 37.41
N ALA A 150 20.68 -40.87 37.31
CA ALA A 150 20.38 -41.51 36.00
C ALA A 150 19.40 -40.68 35.18
N ARG A 151 18.33 -40.12 35.80
CA ARG A 151 17.40 -39.17 35.15
C ARG A 151 18.11 -37.94 34.61
N ALA A 152 19.00 -37.36 35.42
CA ALA A 152 19.75 -36.18 35.01
C ALA A 152 20.69 -36.48 33.81
N ARG A 153 21.34 -37.66 33.80
CA ARG A 153 22.21 -38.11 32.69
C ARG A 153 21.42 -38.29 31.40
N LYS A 154 20.24 -38.93 31.47
CA LYS A 154 19.39 -39.10 30.31
C LYS A 154 18.94 -37.76 29.76
N ALA A 155 18.50 -36.85 30.64
CA ALA A 155 18.09 -35.49 30.21
C ALA A 155 19.24 -34.72 29.55
N ALA A 156 20.48 -34.88 30.02
CA ALA A 156 21.64 -34.28 29.36
C ALA A 156 21.87 -34.86 27.96
N ALA A 157 21.85 -36.21 27.83
CA ALA A 157 22.02 -36.88 26.53
C ALA A 157 20.89 -36.55 25.54
N GLU A 158 19.66 -36.35 26.03
CA GLU A 158 18.55 -35.86 25.21
C GLU A 158 18.79 -34.45 24.67
N ALA A 159 19.30 -33.54 25.52
CA ALA A 159 19.65 -32.16 25.13
C ALA A 159 20.80 -32.15 24.11
N ASP A 160 21.82 -32.98 24.31
CA ASP A 160 22.97 -33.10 23.40
C ASP A 160 22.52 -33.62 22.03
N LEU A 161 21.59 -34.58 21.99
CA LEU A 161 21.01 -35.08 20.76
C LEU A 161 20.14 -34.00 20.09
N ASP A 162 19.28 -33.29 20.85
CA ASP A 162 18.44 -32.22 20.29
C ASP A 162 19.27 -31.07 19.70
N ALA A 163 20.44 -30.77 20.27
CA ALA A 163 21.38 -29.78 19.73
C ALA A 163 21.92 -30.18 18.32
N ARG A 164 21.81 -31.45 17.89
CA ARG A 164 22.17 -31.91 16.55
C ARG A 164 21.11 -31.59 15.50
N TYR A 165 19.90 -31.15 15.90
CA TYR A 165 18.81 -30.79 15.02
C TYR A 165 18.63 -29.28 14.98
N LEU A 166 18.64 -28.72 13.77
CA LEU A 166 18.25 -27.34 13.54
C LEU A 166 16.76 -27.29 13.29
N ARG A 167 16.02 -26.63 14.18
CA ARG A 167 14.56 -26.51 14.07
C ARG A 167 14.15 -25.07 13.80
N ALA A 168 13.02 -24.91 13.09
CA ALA A 168 12.37 -23.63 12.89
C ALA A 168 11.83 -23.08 14.23
N PRO A 169 12.24 -21.90 14.71
CA PRO A 169 11.73 -21.32 15.94
C PRO A 169 10.31 -20.75 15.82
N PHE A 170 9.82 -20.52 14.61
CA PHE A 170 8.49 -20.02 14.29
C PHE A 170 8.11 -20.37 12.84
N ASP A 171 6.85 -20.21 12.50
CA ASP A 171 6.34 -20.39 11.13
C ASP A 171 6.91 -19.30 10.23
N GLY A 172 7.38 -19.66 9.04
CA GLY A 172 7.99 -18.69 8.14
C GLY A 172 8.48 -19.30 6.84
N VAL A 173 9.15 -18.50 6.05
CA VAL A 173 9.77 -18.90 4.79
C VAL A 173 11.28 -18.98 4.98
N VAL A 174 11.87 -20.11 4.62
CA VAL A 174 13.32 -20.33 4.70
C VAL A 174 13.97 -19.70 3.46
N GLY A 175 15.08 -18.96 3.66
CA GLY A 175 15.91 -18.44 2.58
C GLY A 175 16.79 -19.52 1.95
N PHE A 176 17.77 -19.08 1.17
CA PHE A 176 18.72 -19.99 0.52
C PHE A 176 19.60 -20.73 1.54
N ALA A 177 19.81 -22.02 1.33
CA ALA A 177 20.77 -22.79 2.09
C ALA A 177 22.21 -22.29 1.78
N ALA A 178 22.95 -21.91 2.83
CA ALA A 178 24.31 -21.42 2.69
C ALA A 178 25.37 -22.55 2.66
N ILE A 179 24.95 -23.80 2.84
CA ILE A 179 25.82 -24.98 2.98
C ILE A 179 25.18 -26.19 2.32
N ASP A 180 26.01 -27.17 2.00
CA ASP A 180 25.59 -28.46 1.41
C ASP A 180 25.69 -29.61 2.42
N PRO A 181 24.92 -30.70 2.22
CA PRO A 181 25.08 -31.96 2.95
C PRO A 181 26.53 -32.47 2.83
N GLY A 182 27.08 -32.95 3.92
CA GLY A 182 28.48 -33.38 4.02
C GLY A 182 29.48 -32.30 4.44
N ALA A 183 29.10 -31.04 4.43
CA ALA A 183 29.94 -29.95 4.92
C ALA A 183 30.18 -30.06 6.44
N VAL A 184 31.32 -29.56 6.91
CA VAL A 184 31.61 -29.42 8.33
C VAL A 184 31.38 -27.96 8.73
N VAL A 185 30.47 -27.77 9.70
CA VAL A 185 30.10 -26.43 10.21
C VAL A 185 30.64 -26.24 11.60
N SER A 186 31.04 -25.01 11.90
CA SER A 186 31.39 -24.57 13.23
C SER A 186 30.17 -24.03 13.99
N SER A 187 30.21 -24.03 15.31
CA SER A 187 29.20 -23.35 16.15
C SER A 187 28.98 -21.92 15.67
N GLY A 188 27.73 -21.51 15.48
CA GLY A 188 27.33 -20.19 15.01
C GLY A 188 27.41 -19.97 13.49
N ALA A 189 27.83 -20.97 12.69
CA ALA A 189 27.78 -20.86 11.24
C ALA A 189 26.35 -20.65 10.74
N ASN A 190 26.14 -19.69 9.82
CA ASN A 190 24.83 -19.42 9.21
C ASN A 190 24.48 -20.55 8.24
N ILE A 191 23.29 -21.12 8.38
CA ILE A 191 22.76 -22.19 7.55
C ILE A 191 21.78 -21.64 6.52
N ALA A 192 20.82 -20.81 6.98
CA ALA A 192 19.81 -20.14 6.19
C ALA A 192 19.23 -18.97 7.00
N THR A 193 18.38 -18.17 6.40
CA THR A 193 17.50 -17.24 7.11
C THR A 193 16.11 -17.82 7.21
N LEU A 194 15.37 -17.45 8.25
CA LEU A 194 13.95 -17.74 8.39
C LEU A 194 13.21 -16.44 8.64
N ASP A 195 12.29 -16.11 7.75
CA ASP A 195 11.52 -14.88 7.76
C ASP A 195 10.03 -15.17 7.89
N ASP A 196 9.39 -14.61 8.91
CA ASP A 196 7.94 -14.57 9.02
C ASP A 196 7.43 -13.37 8.22
N ILE A 197 7.00 -13.65 7.00
CA ILE A 197 6.43 -12.66 6.08
C ILE A 197 4.90 -12.76 5.96
N SER A 198 4.22 -13.40 6.91
CA SER A 198 2.76 -13.45 6.98
C SER A 198 2.13 -12.06 7.04
N GLU A 199 2.84 -11.13 7.68
CA GLU A 199 2.59 -9.70 7.66
C GLU A 199 3.91 -8.97 7.43
N LEU A 200 3.85 -7.82 6.76
CA LEU A 200 5.02 -6.94 6.65
C LEU A 200 4.89 -5.75 7.60
N GLU A 201 5.94 -5.49 8.34
CA GLU A 201 6.09 -4.26 9.09
C GLU A 201 6.83 -3.22 8.24
N VAL A 202 6.12 -2.18 7.81
CA VAL A 202 6.69 -1.10 7.01
C VAL A 202 7.06 0.06 7.92
N GLN A 203 8.35 0.39 7.95
CA GLN A 203 8.85 1.53 8.70
C GLN A 203 9.06 2.72 7.77
N PHE A 204 8.48 3.87 8.11
CA PHE A 204 8.58 5.11 7.36
C PHE A 204 8.71 6.33 8.28
N ALA A 205 9.19 7.44 7.73
CA ALA A 205 9.40 8.69 8.47
C ALA A 205 8.28 9.67 8.17
N VAL A 206 7.77 10.33 9.21
CA VAL A 206 6.72 11.35 9.14
C VAL A 206 7.25 12.65 9.73
N PRO A 207 7.07 13.83 9.06
CA PRO A 207 7.52 15.12 9.59
C PRO A 207 6.91 15.44 10.96
N GLU A 208 7.71 16.05 11.86
CA GLU A 208 7.33 16.32 13.26
C GLU A 208 6.06 17.14 13.42
N ARG A 209 5.73 18.01 12.45
CA ARG A 209 4.50 18.82 12.46
C ARG A 209 3.22 18.01 12.54
N HIS A 210 3.26 16.72 12.12
CA HIS A 210 2.12 15.80 12.14
C HIS A 210 2.07 14.91 13.37
N PHE A 211 2.99 15.09 14.34
CA PHE A 211 3.11 14.20 15.50
C PHE A 211 1.80 14.11 16.32
N GLY A 212 1.10 15.23 16.49
CA GLY A 212 -0.17 15.26 17.23
C GLY A 212 -1.37 14.66 16.49
N GLU A 213 -1.23 14.37 15.20
CA GLU A 213 -2.32 13.90 14.33
C GLU A 213 -2.22 12.38 14.07
N VAL A 214 -1.03 11.80 14.22
CA VAL A 214 -0.79 10.36 14.00
C VAL A 214 -1.17 9.60 15.26
N ALA A 215 -1.95 8.52 15.09
CA ALA A 215 -2.35 7.64 16.18
C ALA A 215 -2.23 6.17 15.74
N VAL A 216 -2.02 5.28 16.72
CA VAL A 216 -2.08 3.83 16.50
C VAL A 216 -3.47 3.43 16.01
N GLY A 217 -3.55 2.50 15.05
CA GLY A 217 -4.80 2.08 14.41
C GLY A 217 -5.22 2.97 13.23
N ARG A 218 -4.48 4.03 12.88
CA ARG A 218 -4.75 4.83 11.68
C ARG A 218 -4.53 3.99 10.43
N ALA A 219 -5.42 4.16 9.46
CA ALA A 219 -5.31 3.51 8.16
C ALA A 219 -4.08 4.01 7.39
N VAL A 220 -3.42 3.09 6.76
CA VAL A 220 -2.25 3.32 5.89
C VAL A 220 -2.47 2.55 4.61
N ARG A 221 -2.32 3.22 3.47
CA ARG A 221 -2.25 2.58 2.15
C ARG A 221 -0.81 2.52 1.71
N ALA A 222 -0.44 1.45 1.02
CA ALA A 222 0.87 1.35 0.42
C ALA A 222 0.78 0.78 -1.00
N THR A 223 1.63 1.27 -1.87
CA THR A 223 1.83 0.76 -3.23
C THR A 223 3.28 0.35 -3.40
N THR A 224 3.55 -0.59 -4.28
CA THR A 224 4.90 -1.07 -4.55
C THR A 224 5.11 -1.26 -6.05
N SER A 225 6.34 -1.10 -6.52
CA SER A 225 6.69 -1.38 -7.92
C SER A 225 6.60 -2.87 -8.29
N ILE A 226 6.53 -3.76 -7.31
CA ILE A 226 6.35 -5.21 -7.54
C ILE A 226 4.95 -5.49 -8.07
N PHE A 227 3.93 -4.75 -7.56
CA PHE A 227 2.53 -4.83 -7.99
C PHE A 227 1.99 -3.42 -8.21
N PRO A 228 2.24 -2.82 -9.40
CA PRO A 228 1.96 -1.40 -9.65
C PRO A 228 0.47 -1.03 -9.57
N ASP A 229 -0.40 -1.98 -9.92
CA ASP A 229 -1.86 -1.78 -9.99
C ASP A 229 -2.59 -2.17 -8.70
N GLU A 230 -1.84 -2.60 -7.66
CA GLU A 230 -2.42 -3.03 -6.39
C GLU A 230 -2.10 -2.06 -5.27
N SER A 231 -3.08 -1.85 -4.40
CA SER A 231 -2.93 -1.08 -3.16
C SER A 231 -3.11 -2.00 -1.97
N PHE A 232 -2.13 -1.98 -1.08
CA PHE A 232 -2.13 -2.76 0.15
C PHE A 232 -2.64 -1.88 1.30
N LEU A 233 -3.62 -2.39 2.04
CA LEU A 233 -4.17 -1.71 3.20
C LEU A 233 -3.52 -2.24 4.47
N GLY A 234 -3.15 -1.33 5.34
CA GLY A 234 -2.55 -1.64 6.63
C GLY A 234 -2.97 -0.63 7.69
N GLU A 235 -2.39 -0.75 8.86
CA GLU A 235 -2.66 0.14 9.99
C GLU A 235 -1.38 0.52 10.74
N VAL A 236 -1.37 1.70 11.33
CA VAL A 236 -0.29 2.14 12.22
C VAL A 236 -0.23 1.26 13.45
N ARG A 237 0.89 0.58 13.67
CA ARG A 237 1.14 -0.29 14.82
C ARG A 237 1.84 0.41 15.97
N SER A 238 2.85 1.23 15.63
CA SER A 238 3.62 1.94 16.66
C SER A 238 4.20 3.25 16.11
N ILE A 239 4.43 4.18 17.01
CA ILE A 239 4.95 5.52 16.73
C ILE A 239 6.14 5.73 17.66
N ASP A 240 7.30 6.03 17.08
CA ASP A 240 8.48 6.40 17.86
C ASP A 240 8.28 7.81 18.44
N ARG A 241 8.52 7.94 19.72
CA ARG A 241 8.41 9.26 20.40
C ARG A 241 9.66 10.12 20.27
N ARG A 242 10.69 9.59 19.62
CA ARG A 242 11.92 10.35 19.33
C ARG A 242 11.84 10.95 17.95
N VAL A 243 12.07 12.25 17.86
CA VAL A 243 12.26 12.96 16.60
C VAL A 243 13.75 12.95 16.26
N ASP A 244 14.08 12.59 15.04
CA ASP A 244 15.42 12.69 14.50
C ASP A 244 15.77 14.16 14.23
N GLU A 245 16.84 14.66 14.83
CA GLU A 245 17.20 16.09 14.79
C GLU A 245 17.62 16.56 13.40
N LEU A 246 18.15 15.66 12.59
CA LEU A 246 18.64 15.99 11.25
C LEU A 246 17.50 16.08 10.23
N SER A 247 16.64 15.06 10.21
CA SER A 247 15.51 14.97 9.26
C SER A 247 14.25 15.69 9.75
N ARG A 248 14.17 16.07 11.05
CA ARG A 248 12.97 16.61 11.68
C ARG A 248 11.74 15.73 11.47
N ALA A 249 11.93 14.42 11.57
CA ALA A 249 10.90 13.42 11.38
C ALA A 249 10.92 12.39 12.51
N PHE A 250 9.78 11.78 12.77
CA PHE A 250 9.66 10.64 13.68
C PHE A 250 9.32 9.37 12.88
N ARG A 251 9.66 8.22 13.44
CA ARG A 251 9.42 6.93 12.78
C ARG A 251 8.06 6.37 13.15
N VAL A 252 7.38 5.89 12.13
CA VAL A 252 6.11 5.18 12.27
C VAL A 252 6.28 3.79 11.68
N ARG A 253 5.69 2.80 12.34
CA ARG A 253 5.60 1.44 11.81
C ARG A 253 4.15 1.11 11.58
N ALA A 254 3.86 0.67 10.38
CA ALA A 254 2.55 0.16 9.99
C ALA A 254 2.66 -1.31 9.62
N ARG A 255 1.59 -2.06 9.85
CA ARG A 255 1.50 -3.48 9.56
C ARG A 255 0.57 -3.70 8.40
N PHE A 256 1.01 -4.51 7.46
CA PHE A 256 0.29 -4.86 6.24
C PHE A 256 0.15 -6.38 6.17
N PRO A 257 -1.08 -6.92 6.11
CA PRO A 257 -1.31 -8.33 5.84
C PRO A 257 -0.71 -8.73 4.48
N ASN A 258 0.00 -9.83 4.44
CA ASN A 258 0.64 -10.36 3.24
C ASN A 258 0.04 -11.70 2.83
N ASN A 259 -1.22 -11.68 2.44
CA ASN A 259 -1.94 -12.88 2.04
C ASN A 259 -1.26 -13.55 0.84
N GLY A 260 -0.97 -14.84 0.98
CA GLY A 260 -0.27 -15.62 -0.05
C GLY A 260 1.24 -15.33 -0.12
N LEU A 261 1.83 -14.65 0.88
CA LEU A 261 3.27 -14.39 1.01
C LEU A 261 3.88 -13.71 -0.23
N ARG A 262 3.11 -12.83 -0.90
CA ARG A 262 3.47 -12.24 -2.20
C ARG A 262 4.53 -11.15 -2.10
N LEU A 263 4.55 -10.40 -1.00
CA LEU A 263 5.49 -9.33 -0.77
C LEU A 263 6.73 -9.87 -0.06
N PRO A 264 7.92 -9.73 -0.63
CA PRO A 264 9.15 -10.14 0.02
C PRO A 264 9.56 -9.15 1.13
N ALA A 265 10.29 -9.64 2.12
CA ALA A 265 11.01 -8.77 3.05
C ALA A 265 12.02 -7.91 2.26
N GLY A 266 12.20 -6.66 2.67
CA GLY A 266 13.01 -5.68 1.95
C GLY A 266 12.27 -4.90 0.85
N ALA A 267 10.99 -5.22 0.57
CA ALA A 267 10.21 -4.53 -0.44
C ALA A 267 10.13 -3.01 -0.16
N PHE A 268 10.38 -2.23 -1.21
CA PHE A 268 10.18 -0.78 -1.19
C PHE A 268 8.71 -0.47 -1.37
N MET A 269 8.16 0.36 -0.49
CA MET A 269 6.75 0.71 -0.48
C MET A 269 6.55 2.22 -0.37
N GLN A 270 5.74 2.77 -1.25
CA GLN A 270 5.24 4.13 -1.12
C GLN A 270 4.00 4.10 -0.23
N VAL A 271 4.03 4.84 0.85
CA VAL A 271 3.04 4.80 1.93
C VAL A 271 2.25 6.09 1.96
N GLU A 272 0.95 6.01 2.06
CA GLU A 272 0.03 7.11 2.32
C GLU A 272 -0.65 6.90 3.68
N LEU A 273 -0.23 7.71 4.66
CA LEU A 273 -0.83 7.71 6.00
C LEU A 273 -2.03 8.66 6.01
N VAL A 274 -3.22 8.12 6.29
CA VAL A 274 -4.45 8.92 6.41
C VAL A 274 -4.47 9.62 7.76
N LEU A 275 -4.34 10.96 7.75
CA LEU A 275 -4.39 11.77 8.96
C LEU A 275 -5.82 12.12 9.37
N ASP A 276 -6.67 12.39 8.39
CA ASP A 276 -8.06 12.77 8.59
C ASP A 276 -8.89 12.38 7.38
N ALA A 277 -10.12 11.99 7.60
CA ALA A 277 -11.10 11.68 6.57
C ALA A 277 -12.42 12.35 6.95
N ARG A 278 -12.92 13.21 6.05
CA ARG A 278 -14.15 13.96 6.30
C ARG A 278 -14.99 14.05 5.04
N GLN A 279 -16.28 14.28 5.20
CA GLN A 279 -17.15 14.61 4.09
C GLN A 279 -16.90 16.06 3.67
N GLY A 280 -16.71 16.29 2.38
CA GLY A 280 -16.47 17.59 1.78
C GLY A 280 -17.11 17.69 0.41
N VAL A 281 -17.09 18.89 -0.18
CA VAL A 281 -17.50 19.12 -1.57
C VAL A 281 -16.29 18.96 -2.47
N ILE A 282 -16.42 18.12 -3.48
CA ILE A 282 -15.38 17.82 -4.45
C ILE A 282 -15.82 18.35 -5.83
N ALA A 283 -14.93 19.08 -6.48
CA ALA A 283 -15.11 19.55 -7.85
C ALA A 283 -13.90 19.20 -8.72
N PRO A 284 -14.07 19.03 -10.05
CA PRO A 284 -12.93 18.83 -10.94
C PRO A 284 -11.95 19.99 -10.89
N GLU A 285 -10.64 19.70 -10.79
CA GLU A 285 -9.60 20.74 -10.72
C GLU A 285 -9.62 21.69 -11.94
N GLU A 286 -10.02 21.20 -13.11
CA GLU A 286 -10.17 22.00 -14.32
C GLU A 286 -11.26 23.09 -14.23
N SER A 287 -12.16 23.02 -13.22
CA SER A 287 -13.16 24.07 -12.97
C SER A 287 -12.62 25.28 -12.20
N LEU A 288 -11.41 25.17 -11.63
CA LEU A 288 -10.80 26.20 -10.80
C LEU A 288 -10.05 27.21 -11.65
N VAL A 289 -10.36 28.48 -11.46
CA VAL A 289 -9.70 29.62 -12.12
C VAL A 289 -8.98 30.45 -11.09
N VAL A 290 -7.67 30.60 -11.28
CA VAL A 290 -6.85 31.46 -10.42
C VAL A 290 -6.73 32.83 -11.07
N GLU A 291 -7.25 33.88 -10.44
CA GLU A 291 -7.20 35.23 -10.96
C GLU A 291 -6.90 36.20 -9.80
N ALA A 292 -5.91 37.04 -9.99
CA ALA A 292 -5.48 38.09 -9.02
C ALA A 292 -5.19 37.52 -7.60
N GLY A 293 -4.76 36.23 -7.49
CA GLY A 293 -4.44 35.61 -6.21
C GLY A 293 -5.61 34.98 -5.48
N ALA A 294 -6.84 35.05 -6.01
CA ALA A 294 -8.02 34.38 -5.52
C ALA A 294 -8.41 33.23 -6.48
N VAL A 295 -9.05 32.18 -5.93
CA VAL A 295 -9.57 31.06 -6.73
C VAL A 295 -11.06 31.24 -6.89
N HIS A 296 -11.53 31.12 -8.14
CA HIS A 296 -12.93 31.25 -8.50
C HIS A 296 -13.41 30.02 -9.25
N VAL A 297 -14.70 29.77 -9.15
CA VAL A 297 -15.44 28.83 -10.01
C VAL A 297 -16.55 29.56 -10.73
N PHE A 298 -16.94 29.06 -11.90
CA PHE A 298 -18.11 29.53 -12.62
C PHE A 298 -19.21 28.48 -12.45
N VAL A 299 -20.27 28.87 -11.74
CA VAL A 299 -21.44 28.01 -11.46
C VAL A 299 -22.51 28.31 -12.50
N LEU A 300 -23.10 27.29 -13.12
CA LEU A 300 -24.27 27.43 -13.97
C LEU A 300 -25.52 27.29 -13.09
N ASN A 301 -26.21 28.41 -12.85
CA ASN A 301 -27.39 28.43 -11.99
C ASN A 301 -28.63 27.85 -12.69
N ALA A 302 -29.77 27.80 -12.00
CA ALA A 302 -31.03 27.27 -12.50
C ALA A 302 -31.62 28.06 -13.67
N ASP A 303 -31.24 29.35 -13.82
CA ASP A 303 -31.68 30.24 -14.92
C ASP A 303 -30.76 30.17 -16.15
N ASP A 304 -29.88 29.15 -16.21
CA ASP A 304 -28.85 28.99 -17.25
C ASP A 304 -27.93 30.21 -17.40
N ARG A 305 -27.63 30.87 -16.29
CA ARG A 305 -26.66 31.96 -16.21
C ARG A 305 -25.41 31.57 -15.43
N ILE A 306 -24.30 32.11 -15.86
CA ILE A 306 -23.02 31.95 -15.16
C ILE A 306 -22.97 32.86 -13.95
N GLU A 307 -22.64 32.32 -12.81
CA GLU A 307 -22.32 33.03 -11.59
C GLU A 307 -20.84 32.79 -11.25
N ARG A 308 -20.07 33.88 -11.16
CA ARG A 308 -18.68 33.80 -10.70
C ARG A 308 -18.67 33.81 -9.20
N ARG A 309 -18.10 32.79 -8.60
CA ARG A 309 -18.07 32.64 -7.15
C ARG A 309 -16.64 32.37 -6.67
N GLU A 310 -16.20 33.11 -5.68
CA GLU A 310 -14.93 32.86 -5.00
C GLU A 310 -15.05 31.64 -4.12
N VAL A 311 -14.03 30.75 -4.17
CA VAL A 311 -13.98 29.52 -3.40
C VAL A 311 -12.69 29.36 -2.64
N VAL A 312 -12.77 28.73 -1.48
CA VAL A 312 -11.61 28.31 -0.71
C VAL A 312 -11.33 26.85 -1.03
N VAL A 313 -10.17 26.59 -1.65
CA VAL A 313 -9.75 25.25 -2.06
C VAL A 313 -8.94 24.61 -0.94
N GLY A 314 -9.25 23.34 -0.65
CA GLY A 314 -8.52 22.50 0.29
C GLY A 314 -7.53 21.58 -0.40
N GLY A 315 -7.61 20.29 -0.12
CA GLY A 315 -6.79 19.23 -0.74
C GLY A 315 -7.05 19.07 -2.23
N ARG A 316 -6.01 18.65 -2.98
CA ARG A 316 -6.13 18.28 -4.41
C ARG A 316 -5.61 16.87 -4.60
N ARG A 317 -6.36 16.06 -5.35
CA ARG A 317 -5.98 14.67 -5.59
C ARG A 317 -6.59 14.16 -6.91
N ALA A 318 -5.78 13.51 -7.73
CA ALA A 318 -6.23 12.81 -8.94
C ALA A 318 -7.14 13.64 -9.88
N GLY A 319 -6.85 14.96 -10.06
CA GLY A 319 -7.63 15.84 -10.93
C GLY A 319 -8.90 16.39 -10.28
N GLU A 320 -9.12 16.14 -9.01
CA GLU A 320 -10.20 16.69 -8.19
C GLU A 320 -9.65 17.62 -7.10
N ALA A 321 -10.44 18.60 -6.71
CA ALA A 321 -10.11 19.52 -5.65
C ALA A 321 -11.24 19.58 -4.60
N GLU A 322 -10.86 19.59 -3.34
CA GLU A 322 -11.77 19.88 -2.24
C GLU A 322 -12.12 21.36 -2.23
N ILE A 323 -13.40 21.66 -2.08
CA ILE A 323 -13.90 23.02 -1.88
C ILE A 323 -14.38 23.14 -0.43
N ILE A 324 -13.63 23.92 0.35
CA ILE A 324 -13.93 24.13 1.78
C ILE A 324 -15.13 25.06 1.96
N SER A 325 -15.24 26.09 1.09
CA SER A 325 -16.35 27.02 1.11
C SER A 325 -16.55 27.68 -0.26
N GLY A 326 -17.78 28.14 -0.51
CA GLY A 326 -18.16 28.85 -1.74
C GLY A 326 -18.85 27.98 -2.78
N LEU A 327 -18.99 26.66 -2.57
CA LEU A 327 -19.69 25.75 -3.47
C LEU A 327 -20.46 24.67 -2.67
N GLU A 328 -21.63 24.30 -3.14
CA GLU A 328 -22.46 23.25 -2.55
C GLU A 328 -22.48 22.01 -3.44
N ALA A 329 -22.69 20.85 -2.81
CA ALA A 329 -22.84 19.60 -3.56
C ALA A 329 -24.14 19.65 -4.42
N GLY A 330 -24.05 19.20 -5.68
CA GLY A 330 -25.14 19.27 -6.64
C GLY A 330 -25.07 20.49 -7.56
N GLU A 331 -24.23 21.48 -7.28
CA GLU A 331 -24.06 22.65 -8.16
C GLU A 331 -23.23 22.28 -9.40
N ARG A 332 -23.63 22.85 -10.55
CA ARG A 332 -22.97 22.63 -11.83
C ARG A 332 -21.85 23.64 -12.05
N VAL A 333 -20.62 23.18 -12.09
CA VAL A 333 -19.42 24.01 -12.32
C VAL A 333 -18.92 23.85 -13.76
N VAL A 334 -18.48 24.97 -14.36
CA VAL A 334 -17.93 24.98 -15.72
C VAL A 334 -16.52 24.42 -15.71
N THR A 335 -16.28 23.35 -16.49
CA THR A 335 -14.95 22.74 -16.64
C THR A 335 -14.24 23.19 -17.91
N ARG A 336 -14.98 23.32 -19.04
CA ARG A 336 -14.39 23.79 -20.28
C ARG A 336 -15.14 24.99 -20.85
N GLY A 337 -14.41 25.91 -21.48
CA GLY A 337 -14.95 27.16 -22.01
C GLY A 337 -14.89 28.33 -21.04
N VAL A 338 -14.20 28.18 -19.92
CA VAL A 338 -14.02 29.17 -18.86
C VAL A 338 -13.53 30.53 -19.38
N GLN A 339 -12.67 30.56 -20.39
CA GLN A 339 -12.17 31.82 -21.01
C GLN A 339 -13.23 32.62 -21.74
N LYS A 340 -14.38 32.00 -22.09
CA LYS A 340 -15.46 32.63 -22.85
C LYS A 340 -16.60 33.10 -21.97
N VAL A 341 -16.59 32.76 -20.69
CA VAL A 341 -17.67 33.10 -19.74
C VAL A 341 -17.28 34.29 -18.88
N ARG A 342 -18.28 35.05 -18.48
CA ARG A 342 -18.20 36.12 -17.51
C ARG A 342 -19.43 36.06 -16.63
N ASP A 343 -19.37 36.71 -15.49
CA ASP A 343 -20.50 36.79 -14.57
C ASP A 343 -21.76 37.33 -15.27
N GLY A 344 -22.93 36.70 -15.00
CA GLY A 344 -24.24 37.06 -15.56
C GLY A 344 -24.50 36.64 -17.01
N VAL A 345 -23.53 36.07 -17.75
CA VAL A 345 -23.70 35.67 -19.14
C VAL A 345 -24.58 34.42 -19.24
N PRO A 346 -25.59 34.40 -20.17
CA PRO A 346 -26.35 33.18 -20.42
C PRO A 346 -25.45 32.11 -21.03
N ALA A 347 -25.48 30.91 -20.49
CA ALA A 347 -24.68 29.78 -20.95
C ALA A 347 -25.60 28.55 -21.18
N ARG A 348 -25.19 27.70 -22.10
CA ARG A 348 -25.85 26.41 -22.35
C ARG A 348 -24.84 25.29 -22.03
N ALA A 349 -25.24 24.40 -21.16
CA ALA A 349 -24.48 23.19 -20.90
C ALA A 349 -24.42 22.36 -22.19
N LEU A 350 -23.21 22.07 -22.66
CA LEU A 350 -23.01 20.96 -23.58
C LEU A 350 -23.17 19.70 -22.72
N GLN A 351 -23.97 18.72 -23.18
CA GLN A 351 -24.08 17.45 -22.47
C GLN A 351 -22.67 16.92 -22.24
N THR A 352 -22.31 16.79 -20.99
CA THR A 352 -21.00 16.26 -20.60
C THR A 352 -20.97 14.78 -20.96
N GLU A 353 -20.06 14.39 -21.84
CA GLU A 353 -19.64 13.01 -21.93
C GLU A 353 -18.96 12.65 -20.60
N GLY A 354 -19.62 11.76 -19.86
CA GLY A 354 -19.00 10.98 -18.80
C GLY A 354 -18.69 11.75 -17.52
N ALA A 355 -19.57 11.66 -16.54
CA ALA A 355 -19.09 11.40 -15.19
C ALA A 355 -18.01 10.32 -15.31
N LEU A 356 -16.77 10.63 -14.87
CA LEU A 356 -15.73 9.63 -14.71
C LEU A 356 -16.38 8.42 -14.04
N ARG A 357 -16.43 7.31 -14.77
CA ARG A 357 -16.93 6.05 -14.22
C ARG A 357 -16.21 5.86 -12.89
N PRO A 358 -16.93 5.63 -11.79
CA PRO A 358 -16.25 5.10 -10.61
C PRO A 358 -15.54 3.84 -11.09
N GLU A 359 -14.25 3.75 -10.85
CA GLU A 359 -13.49 2.53 -11.09
C GLU A 359 -14.29 1.37 -10.53
N ALA A 360 -14.65 0.44 -11.43
CA ALA A 360 -15.41 -0.73 -11.08
C ALA A 360 -14.68 -1.44 -9.96
N ARG A 361 -15.34 -1.56 -8.81
CA ARG A 361 -14.95 -2.48 -7.77
C ARG A 361 -14.69 -3.82 -8.43
N ALA A 362 -13.49 -4.35 -8.22
CA ALA A 362 -13.06 -5.66 -8.66
C ALA A 362 -13.78 -6.79 -7.87
N ASP A 363 -15.11 -6.80 -7.93
CA ASP A 363 -15.96 -7.80 -7.26
C ASP A 363 -17.17 -8.20 -8.11
N ASP A 364 -17.03 -8.12 -9.44
CA ASP A 364 -18.03 -8.71 -10.32
C ASP A 364 -17.45 -9.98 -10.96
N PRO A 365 -18.02 -11.18 -10.69
CA PRO A 365 -17.55 -12.41 -11.30
C PRO A 365 -17.82 -12.37 -12.81
N ALA A 366 -16.76 -12.64 -13.58
CA ALA A 366 -16.82 -12.74 -15.03
C ALA A 366 -17.94 -13.68 -15.50
N PRO A 367 -18.72 -13.31 -16.52
CA PRO A 367 -19.71 -14.21 -17.11
C PRO A 367 -18.99 -15.37 -17.80
N SER A 368 -19.34 -16.59 -17.38
CA SER A 368 -18.90 -17.83 -17.99
C SER A 368 -19.40 -17.93 -19.42
N GLU A 369 -18.54 -17.70 -20.38
CA GLU A 369 -18.84 -17.95 -21.79
C GLU A 369 -18.62 -19.43 -22.11
N ARG A 370 -19.73 -20.13 -22.22
CA ARG A 370 -19.80 -21.43 -22.86
C ARG A 370 -19.60 -21.25 -24.37
N ALA A 371 -18.50 -21.72 -24.89
CA ALA A 371 -18.42 -22.10 -26.31
C ALA A 371 -17.53 -23.32 -26.43
N GLY A 372 -18.18 -24.46 -26.59
CA GLY A 372 -17.54 -25.71 -26.98
C GLY A 372 -17.06 -25.62 -28.42
N LEU A 373 -15.84 -26.01 -28.66
CA LEU A 373 -15.33 -26.41 -29.97
C LEU A 373 -14.77 -27.83 -29.89
N PRO A 374 -14.99 -28.68 -30.91
CA PRO A 374 -14.75 -30.10 -30.84
C PRO A 374 -13.27 -30.46 -30.98
N VAL A 375 -12.83 -31.40 -30.13
CA VAL A 375 -11.52 -32.04 -30.20
C VAL A 375 -11.47 -32.95 -31.43
N ARG A 376 -10.45 -32.73 -32.31
CA ARG A 376 -10.06 -33.70 -33.34
C ARG A 376 -8.99 -34.64 -32.75
N PRO A 377 -9.12 -35.98 -32.92
CA PRO A 377 -8.08 -36.91 -32.51
C PRO A 377 -7.08 -37.16 -33.64
N GLY A 378 -5.82 -37.33 -33.27
CA GLY A 378 -4.90 -38.12 -34.03
C GLY A 378 -3.73 -37.43 -34.71
N ALA A 379 -2.56 -37.56 -34.13
CA ALA A 379 -1.33 -37.93 -34.84
C ALA A 379 -0.27 -38.39 -33.85
N ALA A 380 0.18 -39.65 -34.01
CA ALA A 380 1.24 -40.28 -33.23
C ALA A 380 2.62 -39.70 -33.59
N PRO A 381 3.58 -39.77 -32.66
CA PRO A 381 4.96 -39.31 -32.94
C PRO A 381 5.76 -40.39 -33.68
N PRO A 382 6.71 -40.04 -34.56
CA PRO A 382 7.59 -40.98 -35.23
C PRO A 382 8.71 -41.46 -34.32
N ALA A 383 9.10 -42.73 -34.57
CA ALA A 383 10.06 -43.52 -33.84
C ALA A 383 11.51 -43.00 -33.94
N ALA A 384 12.25 -43.35 -32.92
CA ALA A 384 13.66 -43.13 -32.73
C ALA A 384 14.51 -43.74 -33.87
N GLY A 385 15.39 -42.93 -34.45
CA GLY A 385 16.45 -43.36 -35.36
C GLY A 385 17.78 -43.52 -34.59
N ALA A 386 18.40 -44.65 -34.83
CA ALA A 386 19.61 -45.17 -34.24
C ALA A 386 20.87 -44.28 -34.41
N ALA A 387 21.74 -44.37 -33.42
CA ALA A 387 23.11 -43.82 -33.42
C ALA A 387 24.02 -44.61 -34.39
N PRO A 388 25.06 -43.95 -34.94
CA PRO A 388 26.24 -44.67 -35.37
C PRO A 388 27.42 -44.46 -34.40
N THR A 389 27.94 -45.58 -33.95
CA THR A 389 29.28 -45.75 -33.38
C THR A 389 30.38 -45.19 -34.30
N ARG A 390 31.33 -44.46 -33.74
CA ARG A 390 32.67 -44.31 -34.30
C ARG A 390 33.74 -44.53 -33.23
N SER A 391 34.59 -45.50 -33.58
CA SER A 391 35.77 -45.99 -32.88
C SER A 391 36.99 -45.07 -33.10
N ALA A 392 37.87 -45.12 -32.12
CA ALA A 392 39.32 -45.10 -32.14
C ALA A 392 40.05 -43.86 -32.61
N GLY A 393 40.98 -43.43 -31.77
CA GLY A 393 42.12 -42.56 -31.96
C GLY A 393 42.62 -42.08 -30.60
#